data_93448a12dc742c5043053a5404b3805f
#
_entry.id   93448a12dc742c5043053a5404b3805f
#
_cell.length_a   1.000
_cell.length_b   1.000
_cell.length_c   1.000
_cell.angle_alpha   90.00
_cell.angle_beta   90.00
_cell.angle_gamma   90.00
#
_symmetry.space_group_name_H-M   'P 1'
#
loop_
_entity.id
_entity.type
_entity.pdbx_description
1 polymer ?
#
loop_
_entity_poly.entity_id
_entity_poly.type
_entity_poly.pdbx_seq_one_letter_code
_entity_poly.pdbx_strand_id
1 'polypeptide(L)'
;MSETMSVQWFPGHMAKTRRIMASNLKLVDIVVELCDARIPQSSRNPEIDKIVGKKPRLMLLNKADCADAAATEQWLTYYRKKGIPAMACDCRSGRGVKNLLPAVREVLAEKITAWNEKGMVGRPIRMMIVGIPNVGKSSLINRLSGTRSAKVEDRPGVTRGKQWVSLEDGVELLDMPGVLWPKFEDKVAGERLAFIGSVKDQILDIEYLAMRLLDTLRPTYTAALAERYKLDAEAIAEMESYELLERIARKRGMLISGGETNTERAAIMLLDEFRSGAMGRITLERIPQ
;
A
#
# COMPACT_ATOMS: atom_id res chain seq x y z
N MET A 1 0.24 26.56 -19.79
CA MET A 1 0.87 26.78 -18.46
C MET A 1 0.36 25.68 -17.56
N SER A 2 1.18 24.71 -17.22
CA SER A 2 0.77 23.54 -16.42
C SER A 2 0.65 23.96 -14.96
N GLU A 3 -0.56 24.12 -14.47
CA GLU A 3 -0.81 24.19 -13.03
C GLU A 3 -0.36 22.87 -12.39
N THR A 4 0.70 22.94 -11.68
CA THR A 4 1.32 21.80 -11.00
C THR A 4 0.42 21.36 -9.86
N MET A 5 -0.06 20.14 -9.93
CA MET A 5 -0.78 19.45 -8.86
C MET A 5 0.04 19.48 -7.57
N SER A 6 -0.17 20.46 -6.70
CA SER A 6 0.41 20.48 -5.36
C SER A 6 -0.59 19.85 -4.38
N VAL A 7 -0.47 18.55 -4.16
CA VAL A 7 -1.23 17.88 -3.10
C VAL A 7 -0.71 18.36 -1.75
N GLN A 8 -1.33 19.41 -1.19
CA GLN A 8 -0.98 19.93 0.13
C GLN A 8 -1.85 19.26 1.20
N TRP A 9 -1.20 18.64 2.18
CA TRP A 9 -1.86 18.08 3.37
C TRP A 9 -1.61 18.97 4.58
N PHE A 10 -2.62 19.03 5.49
CA PHE A 10 -2.57 19.91 6.67
C PHE A 10 -1.47 19.50 7.67
N PRO A 11 -0.51 20.39 7.99
CA PRO A 11 0.64 20.07 8.87
C PRO A 11 0.26 19.67 10.30
N GLY A 12 -0.88 20.14 10.81
CA GLY A 12 -1.29 19.92 12.21
C GLY A 12 -1.66 18.49 12.56
N HIS A 13 -2.31 17.76 11.65
CA HIS A 13 -2.69 16.37 11.89
C HIS A 13 -1.49 15.42 12.00
N MET A 14 -0.38 15.77 11.43
CA MET A 14 0.80 14.93 11.27
C MET A 14 1.75 14.98 12.44
N ALA A 15 1.95 16.16 13.03
CA ALA A 15 2.69 16.27 14.30
C ALA A 15 1.98 15.45 15.39
N LYS A 16 0.64 15.44 15.40
CA LYS A 16 -0.17 14.60 16.27
C LYS A 16 0.03 13.12 15.98
N THR A 17 -0.03 12.72 14.71
CA THR A 17 0.14 11.33 14.29
C THR A 17 1.54 10.81 14.58
N ARG A 18 2.58 11.60 14.33
CA ARG A 18 3.97 11.29 14.70
C ARG A 18 4.12 11.03 16.20
N ARG A 19 3.54 11.90 17.04
CA ARG A 19 3.56 11.73 18.51
C ARG A 19 2.84 10.47 18.93
N ILE A 20 1.67 10.18 18.35
CA ILE A 20 0.89 8.97 18.63
C ILE A 20 1.70 7.73 18.21
N MET A 21 2.31 7.73 17.02
CA MET A 21 3.13 6.62 16.55
C MET A 21 4.34 6.40 17.46
N ALA A 22 5.09 7.45 17.80
CA ALA A 22 6.24 7.36 18.68
C ALA A 22 5.87 6.87 20.10
N SER A 23 4.71 7.28 20.64
CA SER A 23 4.23 6.79 21.92
C SER A 23 3.79 5.33 21.90
N ASN A 24 3.26 4.87 20.76
CA ASN A 24 2.79 3.49 20.59
C ASN A 24 3.94 2.51 20.31
N LEU A 25 5.03 2.98 19.68
CA LEU A 25 6.22 2.18 19.46
C LEU A 25 6.83 1.62 20.75
N LYS A 26 6.70 2.34 21.86
CA LYS A 26 7.20 1.87 23.16
C LYS A 26 6.43 0.65 23.68
N LEU A 27 5.21 0.44 23.20
CA LEU A 27 4.30 -0.60 23.69
C LEU A 27 4.38 -1.89 22.87
N VAL A 28 5.01 -1.86 21.69
CA VAL A 28 5.05 -3.01 20.78
C VAL A 28 6.46 -3.58 20.65
N ASP A 29 6.54 -4.84 20.29
CA ASP A 29 7.79 -5.58 20.12
C ASP A 29 8.30 -5.53 18.69
N ILE A 30 7.38 -5.43 17.73
CA ILE A 30 7.65 -5.41 16.29
C ILE A 30 6.70 -4.47 15.57
N VAL A 31 7.17 -3.90 14.46
CA VAL A 31 6.38 -3.12 13.51
C VAL A 31 6.26 -3.88 12.20
N VAL A 32 5.02 -4.08 11.71
CA VAL A 32 4.75 -4.58 10.37
C VAL A 32 4.44 -3.38 9.48
N GLU A 33 5.34 -3.08 8.54
CA GLU A 33 5.18 -2.00 7.57
C GLU A 33 4.46 -2.55 6.34
N LEU A 34 3.20 -2.15 6.13
CA LEU A 34 2.36 -2.59 5.02
C LEU A 34 2.49 -1.62 3.85
N CYS A 35 2.97 -2.12 2.71
CA CYS A 35 3.17 -1.40 1.46
C CYS A 35 2.37 -2.02 0.34
N ASP A 36 2.12 -1.28 -0.75
CA ASP A 36 1.49 -1.79 -1.96
C ASP A 36 2.58 -2.35 -2.89
N ALA A 37 2.46 -3.61 -3.28
CA ALA A 37 3.45 -4.31 -4.12
C ALA A 37 3.62 -3.70 -5.52
N ARG A 38 2.67 -2.86 -5.98
CA ARG A 38 2.75 -2.14 -7.25
C ARG A 38 3.67 -0.92 -7.19
N ILE A 39 3.83 -0.35 -6.00
CA ILE A 39 4.67 0.83 -5.71
C ILE A 39 5.41 0.66 -4.38
N PRO A 40 6.31 -0.34 -4.27
CA PRO A 40 6.90 -0.74 -2.99
C PRO A 40 7.67 0.36 -2.28
N GLN A 41 8.32 1.27 -3.02
CA GLN A 41 9.07 2.38 -2.46
C GLN A 41 8.16 3.58 -2.14
N SER A 42 7.33 4.01 -3.09
CA SER A 42 6.45 5.18 -2.91
C SER A 42 5.34 4.95 -1.89
N SER A 43 4.96 3.71 -1.62
CA SER A 43 3.97 3.38 -0.57
C SER A 43 4.57 3.31 0.84
N ARG A 44 5.87 3.47 1.00
CA ARG A 44 6.52 3.61 2.31
C ARG A 44 6.42 5.04 2.82
N ASN A 45 6.25 5.18 4.12
CA ASN A 45 6.44 6.48 4.75
C ASN A 45 7.95 6.76 4.89
N PRO A 46 8.52 7.81 4.25
CA PRO A 46 9.97 8.08 4.31
C PRO A 46 10.48 8.37 5.73
N GLU A 47 9.61 8.77 6.65
CA GLU A 47 9.98 8.99 8.05
C GLU A 47 9.94 7.73 8.91
N ILE A 48 9.41 6.61 8.39
CA ILE A 48 9.22 5.39 9.17
C ILE A 48 10.56 4.87 9.72
N ASP A 49 11.63 4.98 8.94
CA ASP A 49 12.96 4.53 9.34
C ASP A 49 13.47 5.32 10.56
N LYS A 50 13.21 6.63 10.60
CA LYS A 50 13.58 7.50 11.73
C LYS A 50 12.72 7.22 12.96
N ILE A 51 11.42 6.97 12.75
CA ILE A 51 10.44 6.76 13.83
C ILE A 51 10.64 5.38 14.47
N VAL A 52 10.77 4.33 13.67
CA VAL A 52 10.93 2.94 14.13
C VAL A 52 12.33 2.70 14.73
N GLY A 53 13.36 3.34 14.15
CA GLY A 53 14.74 3.23 14.61
C GLY A 53 15.22 1.78 14.64
N LYS A 54 15.73 1.31 15.79
CA LYS A 54 16.27 -0.05 15.99
C LYS A 54 15.21 -1.11 16.33
N LYS A 55 13.92 -0.75 16.35
CA LYS A 55 12.87 -1.73 16.66
C LYS A 55 12.76 -2.78 15.55
N PRO A 56 12.59 -4.06 15.88
CA PRO A 56 12.32 -5.10 14.90
C PRO A 56 11.22 -4.70 13.94
N ARG A 57 11.41 -4.96 12.66
CA ARG A 57 10.48 -4.60 11.60
C ARG A 57 10.35 -5.73 10.58
N LEU A 58 9.15 -5.90 10.05
CA LEU A 58 8.85 -6.79 8.95
C LEU A 58 8.15 -5.97 7.86
N MET A 59 8.67 -6.00 6.64
CA MET A 59 8.04 -5.41 5.45
C MET A 59 7.02 -6.38 4.89
N LEU A 60 5.80 -5.90 4.61
CA LEU A 60 4.75 -6.69 3.99
C LEU A 60 4.25 -6.02 2.71
N LEU A 61 4.58 -6.59 1.56
CA LEU A 61 4.10 -6.13 0.25
C LEU A 61 2.74 -6.75 -0.03
N ASN A 62 1.69 -5.96 0.14
CA ASN A 62 0.30 -6.36 -0.11
C ASN A 62 -0.11 -6.14 -1.56
N LYS A 63 -1.24 -6.71 -1.98
CA LYS A 63 -1.77 -6.71 -3.35
C LYS A 63 -0.78 -7.32 -4.36
N ALA A 64 -0.03 -8.33 -3.91
CA ALA A 64 0.91 -9.04 -4.76
C ALA A 64 0.23 -9.80 -5.92
N ASP A 65 -1.08 -10.01 -5.84
CA ASP A 65 -1.95 -10.53 -6.90
C ASP A 65 -2.09 -9.55 -8.08
N CYS A 66 -2.01 -8.23 -7.80
CA CYS A 66 -2.09 -7.14 -8.78
C CYS A 66 -0.71 -6.65 -9.25
N ALA A 67 0.38 -7.13 -8.65
CA ALA A 67 1.74 -6.70 -8.96
C ALA A 67 2.46 -7.73 -9.84
N ASP A 68 3.44 -7.25 -10.61
CA ASP A 68 4.36 -8.10 -11.36
C ASP A 68 5.14 -9.00 -10.40
N ALA A 69 5.12 -10.33 -10.66
CA ALA A 69 5.69 -11.31 -9.75
C ALA A 69 7.22 -11.22 -9.69
N ALA A 70 7.87 -11.00 -10.84
CA ALA A 70 9.33 -10.88 -10.91
C ALA A 70 9.81 -9.60 -10.22
N ALA A 71 9.12 -8.48 -10.45
CA ALA A 71 9.40 -7.23 -9.76
C ALA A 71 9.17 -7.34 -8.25
N THR A 72 8.09 -8.03 -7.82
CA THR A 72 7.82 -8.26 -6.40
C THR A 72 8.97 -9.02 -5.74
N GLU A 73 9.47 -10.10 -6.34
CA GLU A 73 10.59 -10.88 -5.79
C GLU A 73 11.90 -10.06 -5.74
N GLN A 74 12.15 -9.23 -6.78
CA GLN A 74 13.29 -8.30 -6.76
C GLN A 74 13.20 -7.32 -5.59
N TRP A 75 12.02 -6.76 -5.31
CA TRP A 75 11.79 -5.86 -4.18
C TRP A 75 11.95 -6.56 -2.83
N LEU A 76 11.45 -7.78 -2.69
CA LEU A 76 11.66 -8.58 -1.47
C LEU A 76 13.15 -8.81 -1.21
N THR A 77 13.89 -9.18 -2.26
CA THR A 77 15.35 -9.37 -2.19
C THR A 77 16.07 -8.07 -1.84
N TYR A 78 15.66 -6.95 -2.43
CA TYR A 78 16.23 -5.63 -2.14
C TYR A 78 16.07 -5.25 -0.66
N TYR A 79 14.86 -5.43 -0.08
CA TYR A 79 14.65 -5.12 1.34
C TYR A 79 15.41 -6.05 2.26
N ARG A 80 15.48 -7.34 1.96
CA ARG A 80 16.26 -8.32 2.73
C ARG A 80 17.75 -7.96 2.73
N LYS A 81 18.32 -7.57 1.59
CA LYS A 81 19.71 -7.07 1.48
C LYS A 81 19.95 -5.81 2.31
N LYS A 82 18.93 -5.00 2.54
CA LYS A 82 18.99 -3.84 3.45
C LYS A 82 18.77 -4.19 4.92
N GLY A 83 18.73 -5.47 5.27
CA GLY A 83 18.50 -5.94 6.64
C GLY A 83 17.05 -5.78 7.10
N ILE A 84 16.09 -5.60 6.17
CA ILE A 84 14.68 -5.52 6.48
C ILE A 84 14.02 -6.82 6.00
N PRO A 85 13.64 -7.74 6.91
CA PRO A 85 12.87 -8.92 6.56
C PRO A 85 11.61 -8.51 5.77
N ALA A 86 11.33 -9.23 4.68
CA ALA A 86 10.25 -8.85 3.78
C ALA A 86 9.52 -10.08 3.23
N MET A 87 8.20 -9.97 3.11
CA MET A 87 7.33 -10.97 2.49
C MET A 87 6.22 -10.30 1.67
N ALA A 88 5.58 -11.08 0.78
CA ALA A 88 4.46 -10.63 -0.01
C ALA A 88 3.17 -11.34 0.41
N CYS A 89 2.04 -10.64 0.25
CA CYS A 89 0.72 -11.21 0.51
C CYS A 89 -0.36 -10.59 -0.40
N ASP A 90 -1.52 -11.22 -0.40
CA ASP A 90 -2.79 -10.64 -0.84
C ASP A 90 -3.79 -10.74 0.31
N CYS A 91 -4.04 -9.61 0.95
CA CYS A 91 -4.97 -9.55 2.09
C CYS A 91 -6.42 -9.79 1.66
N ARG A 92 -6.79 -9.62 0.38
CA ARG A 92 -8.13 -9.86 -0.12
C ARG A 92 -8.43 -11.36 -0.20
N SER A 93 -7.57 -12.14 -0.85
CA SER A 93 -7.72 -13.59 -0.94
C SER A 93 -7.22 -14.33 0.30
N GLY A 94 -6.31 -13.73 1.07
CA GLY A 94 -5.63 -14.35 2.20
C GLY A 94 -4.33 -15.08 1.83
N ARG A 95 -3.94 -15.07 0.54
CA ARG A 95 -2.69 -15.70 0.11
C ARG A 95 -1.50 -15.06 0.82
N GLY A 96 -0.65 -15.87 1.43
CA GLY A 96 0.53 -15.42 2.15
C GLY A 96 0.26 -14.88 3.56
N VAL A 97 -0.98 -14.47 3.90
CA VAL A 97 -1.29 -13.88 5.22
C VAL A 97 -1.04 -14.87 6.37
N LYS A 98 -1.32 -16.16 6.18
CA LYS A 98 -1.05 -17.21 7.17
C LYS A 98 0.44 -17.30 7.58
N ASN A 99 1.35 -16.84 6.73
CA ASN A 99 2.78 -16.87 6.99
C ASN A 99 3.25 -15.65 7.80
N LEU A 100 2.40 -14.66 8.06
CA LEU A 100 2.77 -13.44 8.75
C LEU A 100 3.16 -13.69 10.21
N LEU A 101 2.37 -14.41 10.98
CA LEU A 101 2.68 -14.69 12.39
C LEU A 101 3.94 -15.56 12.55
N PRO A 102 4.16 -16.62 11.77
CA PRO A 102 5.44 -17.31 11.71
C PRO A 102 6.63 -16.38 11.41
N ALA A 103 6.53 -15.51 10.39
CA ALA A 103 7.59 -14.57 10.05
C ALA A 103 7.86 -13.53 11.16
N VAL A 104 6.82 -13.06 11.86
CA VAL A 104 6.96 -12.20 13.04
C VAL A 104 7.75 -12.89 14.15
N ARG A 105 7.49 -14.18 14.40
CA ARG A 105 8.23 -14.98 15.39
C ARG A 105 9.68 -15.18 14.98
N GLU A 106 9.94 -15.44 13.72
CA GLU A 106 11.31 -15.57 13.19
C GLU A 106 12.10 -14.28 13.39
N VAL A 107 11.53 -13.12 13.05
CA VAL A 107 12.17 -11.81 13.28
C VAL A 107 12.44 -11.53 14.76
N LEU A 108 11.63 -12.08 15.65
CA LEU A 108 11.77 -11.90 17.10
C LEU A 108 12.44 -13.08 17.81
N ALA A 109 12.99 -14.06 17.09
CA ALA A 109 13.47 -15.32 17.69
C ALA A 109 14.44 -15.11 18.86
N GLU A 110 15.49 -14.30 18.66
CA GLU A 110 16.47 -13.98 19.73
C GLU A 110 15.81 -13.32 20.95
N LYS A 111 14.85 -12.42 20.68
CA LYS A 111 14.14 -11.69 21.71
C LYS A 111 13.21 -12.60 22.51
N ILE A 112 12.53 -13.53 21.84
CA ILE A 112 11.69 -14.55 22.47
C ILE A 112 12.55 -15.48 23.36
N THR A 113 13.70 -15.91 22.88
CA THR A 113 14.63 -16.71 23.67
C THR A 113 15.04 -15.97 24.94
N ALA A 114 15.46 -14.71 24.83
CA ALA A 114 15.83 -13.89 25.97
C ALA A 114 14.67 -13.65 26.98
N TRP A 115 13.41 -13.63 26.50
CA TRP A 115 12.24 -13.58 27.41
C TRP A 115 12.06 -14.88 28.18
N ASN A 116 12.19 -16.01 27.49
CA ASN A 116 12.05 -17.32 28.12
C ASN A 116 13.12 -17.55 29.21
N GLU A 117 14.37 -17.17 28.93
CA GLU A 117 15.47 -17.22 29.90
C GLU A 117 15.21 -16.35 31.15
N LYS A 118 14.46 -15.27 31.01
CA LYS A 118 14.03 -14.39 32.12
C LYS A 118 12.72 -14.85 32.79
N GLY A 119 12.25 -16.06 32.48
CA GLY A 119 11.03 -16.61 33.07
C GLY A 119 9.71 -16.05 32.47
N MET A 120 9.76 -15.25 31.39
CA MET A 120 8.58 -14.68 30.75
C MET A 120 8.01 -15.63 29.67
N VAL A 121 7.88 -16.91 30.00
CA VAL A 121 7.37 -17.93 29.08
C VAL A 121 5.91 -17.62 28.71
N GLY A 122 5.59 -17.70 27.42
CA GLY A 122 4.22 -17.42 26.94
C GLY A 122 3.81 -15.94 26.92
N ARG A 123 4.75 -15.01 27.13
CA ARG A 123 4.48 -13.58 26.99
C ARG A 123 3.97 -13.29 25.58
N PRO A 124 2.81 -12.60 25.43
CA PRO A 124 2.27 -12.26 24.12
C PRO A 124 3.21 -11.31 23.36
N ILE A 125 3.34 -11.55 22.06
CA ILE A 125 4.05 -10.67 21.14
C ILE A 125 3.14 -9.50 20.79
N ARG A 126 3.60 -8.28 21.03
CA ARG A 126 2.89 -7.06 20.68
C ARG A 126 3.33 -6.51 19.33
N MET A 127 2.40 -6.47 18.40
CA MET A 127 2.63 -6.05 17.03
C MET A 127 1.85 -4.77 16.70
N MET A 128 2.43 -3.89 15.90
CA MET A 128 1.76 -2.72 15.33
C MET A 128 1.86 -2.77 13.80
N ILE A 129 0.72 -2.59 13.11
CA ILE A 129 0.69 -2.47 11.66
C ILE A 129 0.67 -0.99 11.29
N VAL A 130 1.61 -0.58 10.46
CA VAL A 130 1.70 0.78 9.91
C VAL A 130 1.62 0.73 8.40
N GLY A 131 1.14 1.79 7.78
CA GLY A 131 1.05 1.90 6.32
C GLY A 131 0.16 3.07 5.91
N ILE A 132 0.23 3.43 4.65
CA ILE A 132 -0.57 4.50 4.06
C ILE A 132 -2.06 4.14 4.00
N PRO A 133 -2.97 5.11 3.76
CA PRO A 133 -4.37 4.81 3.48
C PRO A 133 -4.52 3.87 2.26
N ASN A 134 -5.57 3.07 2.27
CA ASN A 134 -5.96 2.16 1.18
C ASN A 134 -4.93 1.07 0.80
N VAL A 135 -3.83 0.93 1.55
CA VAL A 135 -2.84 -0.14 1.34
C VAL A 135 -3.34 -1.54 1.77
N GLY A 136 -4.48 -1.58 2.48
CA GLY A 136 -5.12 -2.84 2.89
C GLY A 136 -4.98 -3.20 4.37
N LYS A 137 -4.67 -2.23 5.26
CA LYS A 137 -4.54 -2.48 6.71
C LYS A 137 -5.78 -3.13 7.32
N SER A 138 -6.97 -2.56 7.10
CA SER A 138 -8.23 -3.11 7.62
C SER A 138 -8.50 -4.52 7.07
N SER A 139 -8.18 -4.77 5.81
CA SER A 139 -8.30 -6.12 5.22
C SER A 139 -7.36 -7.11 5.89
N LEU A 140 -6.11 -6.70 6.17
CA LEU A 140 -5.15 -7.53 6.89
C LEU A 140 -5.62 -7.81 8.32
N ILE A 141 -6.04 -6.79 9.06
CA ILE A 141 -6.54 -6.92 10.43
C ILE A 141 -7.75 -7.85 10.48
N ASN A 142 -8.73 -7.64 9.60
CA ASN A 142 -9.91 -8.50 9.51
C ASN A 142 -9.55 -9.96 9.20
N ARG A 143 -8.57 -10.18 8.33
CA ARG A 143 -8.11 -11.51 7.97
C ARG A 143 -7.38 -12.20 9.12
N LEU A 144 -6.55 -11.47 9.87
CA LEU A 144 -5.83 -11.98 11.03
C LEU A 144 -6.75 -12.24 12.23
N SER A 145 -7.77 -11.41 12.40
CA SER A 145 -8.73 -11.55 13.51
C SER A 145 -9.67 -12.74 13.33
N GLY A 146 -9.74 -13.32 12.12
CA GLY A 146 -10.62 -14.45 11.80
C GLY A 146 -12.11 -14.08 11.88
N THR A 147 -12.99 -15.07 11.62
CA THR A 147 -14.45 -14.96 11.82
C THR A 147 -14.87 -15.20 13.28
N ARG A 148 -13.94 -15.43 14.18
CA ARG A 148 -14.19 -15.61 15.61
C ARG A 148 -13.70 -14.38 16.36
N SER A 149 -14.66 -13.53 16.73
CA SER A 149 -14.59 -12.46 17.76
C SER A 149 -13.17 -12.05 18.15
N ALA A 150 -12.57 -11.07 17.46
CA ALA A 150 -11.48 -10.34 18.05
C ALA A 150 -12.00 -9.78 19.39
N LYS A 151 -11.55 -10.32 20.51
CA LYS A 151 -11.85 -9.72 21.82
C LYS A 151 -11.13 -8.38 21.85
N VAL A 152 -11.90 -7.33 21.64
CA VAL A 152 -11.45 -5.97 21.90
C VAL A 152 -11.38 -5.82 23.41
N GLU A 153 -10.18 -5.83 23.97
CA GLU A 153 -10.00 -5.66 25.41
C GLU A 153 -9.56 -4.22 25.69
N ASP A 154 -10.43 -3.47 26.38
CA ASP A 154 -10.06 -2.26 27.11
C ASP A 154 -9.29 -2.69 28.37
N ARG A 155 -7.96 -2.66 28.32
CA ARG A 155 -7.16 -3.00 29.51
C ARG A 155 -7.02 -1.81 30.45
N PRO A 156 -7.22 -2.02 31.79
CA PRO A 156 -6.95 -0.98 32.79
C PRO A 156 -5.49 -0.51 32.71
N GLY A 157 -5.26 0.81 32.69
CA GLY A 157 -3.93 1.43 32.60
C GLY A 157 -3.47 1.79 31.19
N VAL A 158 -4.21 1.47 30.13
CA VAL A 158 -3.97 1.93 28.77
C VAL A 158 -4.77 3.21 28.53
N THR A 159 -4.13 4.27 28.08
CA THR A 159 -4.75 5.57 27.80
C THR A 159 -5.97 5.38 26.89
N ARG A 160 -7.11 5.98 27.25
CA ARG A 160 -8.37 5.94 26.48
C ARG A 160 -8.12 6.14 24.99
N GLY A 161 -8.52 5.15 24.16
CA GLY A 161 -8.43 5.23 22.69
C GLY A 161 -7.42 4.30 22.02
N LYS A 162 -6.74 3.38 22.73
CA LYS A 162 -5.86 2.36 22.13
C LYS A 162 -6.58 1.02 22.12
N GLN A 163 -6.86 0.51 20.94
CA GLN A 163 -7.56 -0.75 20.74
C GLN A 163 -6.55 -1.87 20.50
N TRP A 164 -6.51 -2.84 21.42
CA TRP A 164 -5.73 -4.07 21.27
C TRP A 164 -6.64 -5.18 20.77
N VAL A 165 -6.18 -5.88 19.77
CA VAL A 165 -6.86 -7.04 19.19
C VAL A 165 -6.00 -8.27 19.48
N SER A 166 -6.51 -9.20 20.25
CA SER A 166 -5.84 -10.48 20.49
C SER A 166 -6.01 -11.37 19.27
N LEU A 167 -4.89 -11.81 18.70
CA LEU A 167 -4.81 -12.74 17.59
C LEU A 167 -4.52 -14.15 18.09
N GLU A 168 -4.57 -15.12 17.17
CA GLU A 168 -4.11 -16.49 17.44
C GLU A 168 -2.60 -16.49 17.80
N ASP A 169 -2.14 -17.60 18.34
CA ASP A 169 -0.72 -17.82 18.69
C ASP A 169 -0.11 -16.79 19.65
N GLY A 170 -0.90 -16.18 20.52
CA GLY A 170 -0.38 -15.26 21.55
C GLY A 170 0.23 -13.99 20.96
N VAL A 171 -0.36 -13.45 19.89
CA VAL A 171 -0.02 -12.15 19.32
C VAL A 171 -1.11 -11.12 19.66
N GLU A 172 -0.70 -9.97 20.14
CA GLU A 172 -1.56 -8.81 20.39
C GLU A 172 -1.26 -7.74 19.34
N LEU A 173 -2.28 -7.32 18.61
CA LEU A 173 -2.19 -6.28 17.59
C LEU A 173 -2.69 -4.94 18.14
N LEU A 174 -1.89 -3.90 18.00
CA LEU A 174 -2.30 -2.52 18.22
C LEU A 174 -2.85 -1.95 16.91
N ASP A 175 -4.15 -1.66 16.88
CA ASP A 175 -4.76 -1.03 15.70
C ASP A 175 -4.37 0.44 15.61
N MET A 176 -3.90 0.85 14.43
CA MET A 176 -3.47 2.20 14.12
C MET A 176 -4.13 2.70 12.84
N PRO A 177 -4.66 3.95 12.84
CA PRO A 177 -5.16 4.55 11.60
C PRO A 177 -4.05 4.65 10.54
N GLY A 178 -4.44 4.62 9.27
CA GLY A 178 -3.52 4.84 8.16
C GLY A 178 -2.92 6.24 8.19
N VAL A 179 -1.62 6.31 7.97
CA VAL A 179 -0.88 7.57 8.05
C VAL A 179 -0.21 7.85 6.72
N LEU A 180 -0.62 8.93 6.07
CA LEU A 180 0.14 9.57 5.00
C LEU A 180 1.07 10.63 5.61
N TRP A 181 2.16 10.93 4.92
CA TRP A 181 3.07 12.03 5.29
C TRP A 181 2.67 13.35 4.60
N PRO A 182 3.09 14.52 5.16
CA PRO A 182 2.50 15.83 4.85
C PRO A 182 2.82 16.40 3.48
N LYS A 183 3.97 16.06 2.95
CA LYS A 183 4.48 16.69 1.74
C LYS A 183 5.15 15.63 0.88
N PHE A 184 4.68 15.51 -0.34
CA PHE A 184 5.40 14.76 -1.35
C PHE A 184 6.41 15.72 -1.99
N GLU A 185 7.68 15.64 -1.55
CA GLU A 185 8.77 16.34 -2.21
C GLU A 185 9.02 15.76 -3.61
N ASP A 186 8.77 14.46 -3.76
CA ASP A 186 8.79 13.74 -5.03
C ASP A 186 7.38 13.71 -5.65
N LYS A 187 7.21 14.46 -6.74
CA LYS A 187 5.96 14.51 -7.52
C LYS A 187 5.58 13.15 -8.07
N VAL A 188 6.56 12.34 -8.49
CA VAL A 188 6.33 11.00 -9.04
C VAL A 188 5.77 10.06 -7.97
N ALA A 189 6.28 10.14 -6.74
CA ALA A 189 5.70 9.40 -5.62
C ALA A 189 4.26 9.84 -5.33
N GLY A 190 3.97 11.15 -5.42
CA GLY A 190 2.62 11.69 -5.27
C GLY A 190 1.64 11.14 -6.30
N GLU A 191 2.02 11.14 -7.58
CA GLU A 191 1.23 10.56 -8.68
C GLU A 191 0.98 9.06 -8.45
N ARG A 192 2.01 8.29 -8.11
CA ARG A 192 1.88 6.84 -7.83
C ARG A 192 0.92 6.55 -6.69
N LEU A 193 0.96 7.35 -5.63
CA LEU A 193 0.03 7.25 -4.51
C LEU A 193 -1.42 7.57 -4.92
N ALA A 194 -1.60 8.53 -5.83
CA ALA A 194 -2.90 8.84 -6.40
C ALA A 194 -3.41 7.69 -7.30
N PHE A 195 -2.54 7.10 -8.13
CA PHE A 195 -2.91 5.95 -8.96
C PHE A 195 -3.49 4.79 -8.15
N ILE A 196 -2.91 4.46 -7.00
CA ILE A 196 -3.41 3.38 -6.12
C ILE A 196 -4.57 3.80 -5.21
N GLY A 197 -5.05 5.06 -5.31
CA GLY A 197 -6.15 5.58 -4.52
C GLY A 197 -5.81 5.89 -3.07
N SER A 198 -4.53 6.12 -2.73
CA SER A 198 -4.14 6.55 -1.37
C SER A 198 -4.45 8.03 -1.12
N VAL A 199 -4.63 8.82 -2.16
CA VAL A 199 -5.11 10.20 -2.16
C VAL A 199 -6.58 10.20 -2.60
N LYS A 200 -7.41 11.09 -2.04
CA LYS A 200 -8.82 11.19 -2.40
C LYS A 200 -8.98 11.78 -3.81
N ASP A 201 -9.71 11.10 -4.69
CA ASP A 201 -9.94 11.52 -6.08
C ASP A 201 -10.64 12.88 -6.19
N GLN A 202 -11.48 13.25 -5.22
CA GLN A 202 -12.23 14.52 -5.19
C GLN A 202 -11.37 15.80 -5.20
N ILE A 203 -10.08 15.69 -4.89
CA ILE A 203 -9.14 16.82 -4.90
C ILE A 203 -8.17 16.77 -6.09
N LEU A 204 -8.39 15.83 -7.01
CA LEU A 204 -7.51 15.55 -8.15
C LEU A 204 -8.23 15.86 -9.46
N ASP A 205 -7.49 16.33 -10.44
CA ASP A 205 -7.92 16.29 -11.84
C ASP A 205 -7.81 14.82 -12.30
N ILE A 206 -8.97 14.18 -12.44
CA ILE A 206 -9.04 12.74 -12.66
C ILE A 206 -8.62 12.36 -14.09
N GLU A 207 -8.91 13.23 -15.08
CA GLU A 207 -8.51 13.01 -16.47
C GLU A 207 -7.00 13.17 -16.61
N TYR A 208 -6.43 14.22 -16.02
CA TYR A 208 -4.98 14.40 -15.96
C TYR A 208 -4.29 13.22 -15.28
N LEU A 209 -4.82 12.73 -14.15
CA LEU A 209 -4.28 11.58 -13.45
C LEU A 209 -4.31 10.30 -14.31
N ALA A 210 -5.39 10.08 -15.04
CA ALA A 210 -5.53 8.94 -15.95
C ALA A 210 -4.52 9.02 -17.11
N MET A 211 -4.33 10.20 -17.71
CA MET A 211 -3.31 10.42 -18.74
C MET A 211 -1.90 10.13 -18.21
N ARG A 212 -1.57 10.62 -17.00
CA ARG A 212 -0.28 10.33 -16.35
C ARG A 212 -0.07 8.84 -16.07
N LEU A 213 -1.16 8.12 -15.72
CA LEU A 213 -1.09 6.66 -15.58
C LEU A 213 -0.79 5.99 -16.92
N LEU A 214 -1.45 6.39 -18.01
CA LEU A 214 -1.18 5.88 -19.35
C LEU A 214 0.27 6.14 -19.77
N ASP A 215 0.80 7.36 -19.53
CA ASP A 215 2.21 7.69 -19.79
C ASP A 215 3.17 6.77 -19.01
N THR A 216 2.81 6.43 -17.77
CA THR A 216 3.62 5.56 -16.93
C THR A 216 3.57 4.10 -17.40
N LEU A 217 2.42 3.65 -17.89
CA LEU A 217 2.21 2.25 -18.31
C LEU A 217 2.76 1.96 -19.71
N ARG A 218 2.65 2.90 -20.65
CA ARG A 218 3.04 2.70 -22.05
C ARG A 218 4.44 2.10 -22.23
N PRO A 219 5.51 2.60 -21.61
CA PRO A 219 6.86 2.10 -21.89
C PRO A 219 7.09 0.63 -21.56
N THR A 220 6.31 0.08 -20.62
CA THR A 220 6.56 -1.27 -20.07
C THR A 220 5.37 -2.21 -20.25
N TYR A 221 4.14 -1.69 -20.26
CA TYR A 221 2.90 -2.47 -20.20
C TYR A 221 2.00 -2.23 -21.42
N THR A 222 2.55 -1.83 -22.56
CA THR A 222 1.80 -1.63 -23.82
C THR A 222 0.96 -2.85 -24.19
N ALA A 223 1.50 -4.06 -24.07
CA ALA A 223 0.80 -5.30 -24.38
C ALA A 223 -0.43 -5.50 -23.47
N ALA A 224 -0.31 -5.19 -22.18
CA ALA A 224 -1.43 -5.28 -21.24
C ALA A 224 -2.55 -4.27 -21.55
N LEU A 225 -2.19 -3.04 -21.96
CA LEU A 225 -3.15 -2.03 -22.42
C LEU A 225 -3.85 -2.47 -23.71
N ALA A 226 -3.07 -2.98 -24.68
CA ALA A 226 -3.57 -3.48 -25.95
C ALA A 226 -4.59 -4.62 -25.76
N GLU A 227 -4.24 -5.60 -24.95
CA GLU A 227 -5.10 -6.73 -24.61
C GLU A 227 -6.38 -6.27 -23.89
N ARG A 228 -6.23 -5.40 -22.88
CA ARG A 228 -7.35 -4.94 -22.04
C ARG A 228 -8.37 -4.12 -22.81
N TYR A 229 -7.90 -3.20 -23.67
CA TYR A 229 -8.77 -2.24 -24.38
C TYR A 229 -9.05 -2.62 -25.83
N LYS A 230 -8.49 -3.74 -26.31
CA LYS A 230 -8.62 -4.21 -27.70
C LYS A 230 -8.14 -3.15 -28.71
N LEU A 231 -6.98 -2.57 -28.40
CA LEU A 231 -6.30 -1.58 -29.23
C LEU A 231 -5.02 -2.17 -29.80
N ASP A 232 -4.54 -1.59 -30.90
CA ASP A 232 -3.24 -1.95 -31.48
C ASP A 232 -2.10 -1.45 -30.59
N ALA A 233 -1.11 -2.32 -30.32
CA ALA A 233 0.04 -1.99 -29.49
C ALA A 233 0.94 -0.91 -30.11
N GLU A 234 1.14 -0.93 -31.45
CA GLU A 234 1.93 0.09 -32.15
C GLU A 234 1.23 1.46 -32.04
N ALA A 235 -0.07 1.49 -32.26
CA ALA A 235 -0.88 2.70 -32.12
C ALA A 235 -0.83 3.25 -30.68
N ILE A 236 -0.88 2.39 -29.64
CA ILE A 236 -0.76 2.83 -28.23
C ILE A 236 0.59 3.50 -27.99
N ALA A 237 1.69 2.98 -28.57
CA ALA A 237 3.03 3.51 -28.35
C ALA A 237 3.19 4.94 -28.91
N GLU A 238 2.50 5.26 -30.00
CA GLU A 238 2.63 6.54 -30.73
C GLU A 238 1.63 7.61 -30.32
N MET A 239 0.45 7.21 -29.80
CA MET A 239 -0.63 8.14 -29.43
C MET A 239 -0.25 9.03 -28.25
N GLU A 240 -0.71 10.28 -28.29
CA GLU A 240 -0.77 11.13 -27.08
C GLU A 240 -1.75 10.55 -26.06
N SER A 241 -1.48 10.77 -24.76
CA SER A 241 -2.26 10.13 -23.69
C SER A 241 -3.72 10.55 -23.67
N TYR A 242 -4.04 11.77 -24.09
CA TYR A 242 -5.42 12.23 -24.23
C TYR A 242 -6.14 11.46 -25.37
N GLU A 243 -5.51 11.33 -26.53
CA GLU A 243 -6.08 10.57 -27.65
C GLU A 243 -6.27 9.09 -27.26
N LEU A 244 -5.31 8.51 -26.53
CA LEU A 244 -5.43 7.14 -26.04
C LEU A 244 -6.62 7.00 -25.08
N LEU A 245 -6.83 7.96 -24.19
CA LEU A 245 -7.97 7.99 -23.27
C LEU A 245 -9.31 8.09 -24.05
N GLU A 246 -9.38 8.94 -25.08
CA GLU A 246 -10.55 9.02 -25.97
C GLU A 246 -10.81 7.70 -26.73
N ARG A 247 -9.75 7.05 -27.22
CA ARG A 247 -9.86 5.75 -27.89
C ARG A 247 -10.39 4.68 -26.94
N ILE A 248 -9.91 4.67 -25.69
CA ILE A 248 -10.40 3.78 -24.64
C ILE A 248 -11.89 4.07 -24.37
N ALA A 249 -12.27 5.35 -24.21
CA ALA A 249 -13.65 5.76 -23.98
C ALA A 249 -14.57 5.26 -25.11
N ARG A 250 -14.17 5.45 -26.36
CA ARG A 250 -14.93 5.02 -27.54
C ARG A 250 -15.06 3.49 -27.63
N LYS A 251 -13.99 2.75 -27.36
CA LYS A 251 -14.00 1.27 -27.32
C LYS A 251 -14.90 0.72 -26.22
N ARG A 252 -15.06 1.44 -25.12
CA ARG A 252 -15.93 1.08 -24.00
C ARG A 252 -17.36 1.62 -24.13
N GLY A 253 -17.69 2.31 -25.24
CA GLY A 253 -19.01 2.89 -25.45
C GLY A 253 -19.35 4.03 -24.47
N MET A 254 -18.33 4.71 -23.95
CA MET A 254 -18.49 5.84 -23.04
C MET A 254 -18.67 7.13 -23.85
N LEU A 255 -19.89 7.34 -24.30
CA LEU A 255 -20.26 8.49 -25.11
C LEU A 255 -21.25 9.37 -24.35
N ILE A 256 -21.25 10.68 -24.69
CA ILE A 256 -22.25 11.66 -24.27
C ILE A 256 -23.19 11.97 -25.44
N SER A 257 -24.18 12.79 -25.18
CA SER A 257 -25.13 13.27 -26.23
C SER A 257 -24.33 13.95 -27.35
N GLY A 258 -24.63 13.59 -28.60
CA GLY A 258 -23.87 14.07 -29.76
C GLY A 258 -22.77 13.15 -30.27
N GLY A 259 -22.48 12.02 -29.55
CA GLY A 259 -21.51 11.02 -30.00
C GLY A 259 -20.05 11.35 -29.61
N GLU A 260 -19.85 12.40 -28.83
CA GLU A 260 -18.55 12.74 -28.24
C GLU A 260 -18.16 11.76 -27.13
N THR A 261 -16.87 11.59 -26.89
CA THR A 261 -16.36 10.70 -25.84
C THR A 261 -16.51 11.30 -24.45
N ASN A 262 -16.92 10.49 -23.48
CA ASN A 262 -16.89 10.86 -22.06
C ASN A 262 -15.55 10.46 -21.44
N THR A 263 -14.57 11.34 -21.55
CA THR A 263 -13.19 11.12 -21.08
C THR A 263 -13.10 11.06 -19.57
N GLU A 264 -13.91 11.84 -18.84
CA GLU A 264 -13.98 11.76 -17.36
C GLU A 264 -14.42 10.37 -16.89
N ARG A 265 -15.49 9.83 -17.48
CA ARG A 265 -15.95 8.47 -17.16
C ARG A 265 -14.91 7.41 -17.51
N ALA A 266 -14.21 7.58 -18.64
CA ALA A 266 -13.12 6.69 -19.03
C ALA A 266 -11.93 6.77 -18.07
N ALA A 267 -11.59 7.96 -17.59
CA ALA A 267 -10.54 8.19 -16.62
C ALA A 267 -10.82 7.49 -15.28
N ILE A 268 -12.05 7.65 -14.76
CA ILE A 268 -12.49 6.94 -13.54
C ILE A 268 -12.36 5.43 -13.73
N MET A 269 -12.92 4.89 -14.83
CA MET A 269 -12.85 3.46 -15.12
C MET A 269 -11.40 2.96 -15.22
N LEU A 270 -10.53 3.70 -15.91
CA LEU A 270 -9.13 3.33 -16.11
C LEU A 270 -8.39 3.23 -14.78
N LEU A 271 -8.58 4.21 -13.89
CA LEU A 271 -7.99 4.19 -12.56
C LEU A 271 -8.54 3.05 -11.69
N ASP A 272 -9.84 2.77 -11.76
CA ASP A 272 -10.47 1.68 -11.02
C ASP A 272 -10.00 0.31 -11.54
N GLU A 273 -9.84 0.14 -12.85
CA GLU A 273 -9.28 -1.08 -13.43
C GLU A 273 -7.82 -1.31 -13.02
N PHE A 274 -7.00 -0.26 -12.95
CA PHE A 274 -5.66 -0.35 -12.41
C PHE A 274 -5.69 -0.71 -10.91
N ARG A 275 -6.52 -0.05 -10.11
CA ARG A 275 -6.65 -0.28 -8.67
C ARG A 275 -7.12 -1.68 -8.33
N SER A 276 -8.03 -2.23 -9.11
CA SER A 276 -8.57 -3.59 -8.94
C SER A 276 -7.67 -4.70 -9.50
N GLY A 277 -6.66 -4.37 -10.32
CA GLY A 277 -5.80 -5.34 -11.01
C GLY A 277 -6.42 -5.90 -12.30
N ALA A 278 -7.51 -5.31 -12.80
CA ALA A 278 -8.17 -5.76 -14.03
C ALA A 278 -7.33 -5.54 -15.31
N MET A 279 -6.29 -4.71 -15.24
CA MET A 279 -5.30 -4.52 -16.31
C MET A 279 -4.18 -5.58 -16.32
N GLY A 280 -4.20 -6.53 -15.37
CA GLY A 280 -3.13 -7.50 -15.19
C GLY A 280 -2.18 -7.13 -14.04
N ARG A 281 -1.05 -7.81 -13.99
CA ARG A 281 -0.05 -7.62 -12.93
C ARG A 281 0.94 -6.53 -13.31
N ILE A 282 0.90 -5.43 -12.59
CA ILE A 282 1.66 -4.21 -12.92
C ILE A 282 2.43 -3.73 -11.69
N THR A 283 3.72 -3.42 -11.87
CA THR A 283 4.54 -2.75 -10.85
C THR A 283 5.18 -1.51 -11.47
N LEU A 284 4.89 -0.34 -10.92
CA LEU A 284 5.31 0.95 -11.46
C LEU A 284 6.74 1.35 -11.06
N GLU A 285 7.38 0.58 -10.20
CA GLU A 285 8.69 0.90 -9.64
C GLU A 285 9.71 -0.18 -9.93
N ARG A 286 10.90 0.27 -10.29
CA ARG A 286 12.09 -0.57 -10.36
C ARG A 286 12.93 -0.38 -9.10
N ILE A 287 13.68 -1.41 -8.70
CA ILE A 287 14.66 -1.28 -7.61
C ILE A 287 15.68 -0.20 -7.97
N PRO A 288 16.08 0.67 -7.02
CA PRO A 288 17.17 1.61 -7.24
C PRO A 288 18.45 0.87 -7.59
N GLN A 289 19.17 1.40 -8.59
CA GLN A 289 20.49 0.88 -9.00
C GLN A 289 21.55 1.17 -7.94
#